data_92c107dd547b99f34d5d2db85b034c69
#
_entry.id   92c107dd547b99f34d5d2db85b034c69
#
_cell.length_a   1.000
_cell.length_b   1.000
_cell.length_c   1.000
_cell.angle_alpha   90.00
_cell.angle_beta   90.00
_cell.angle_gamma   90.00
#
_symmetry.space_group_name_H-M   'P 1'
#
loop_
_entity.id
_entity.type
_entity.pdbx_description
1 polymer ?
#
loop_
_entity_poly.entity_id
_entity_poly.type
_entity_poly.pdbx_seq_one_letter_code
_entity_poly.pdbx_strand_id
1 'polypeptide(L)'
;YFYPLYLSSFLFWNKKLDRPLVLTSRVKRFLGILIGVTFIMIALTLSSKNSTNIFIFAPLILTYAISTAMEKIFFISFKHKAKQRYQSINNLKTVAITASFGKTSIKNYLYHVLKNKYKTYKTPRSVNTIAGIVLDVNKDLPLDTQIYIAEAGARVQGDIEEIAMFLEPEICVIGSVGEQHIEYFKTLDNIIHTKMELLKSPKMKKGFVHESVPIKDYPTITKYPNNLHIVKSNLDGIWFDVEIDGKIEHFHAPILGNFNAINLTAVILVSHYLGMSIEEIQKALQTLPQVEHRLQKIEAGGKIIIDDSFNGNLEGMLEAVNICSTYTGRKVIITPGLVESTDEANILLAKQINENFDFVILTGSLNTHLFSSNIDKEKVYILKDKSLMETTLARTTKVGDLILFANDAPNFI
;
A
#
# COMPACT_ATOMS: atom_id res chain seq x y z
N TYR A 1 39.72 -3.00 -25.53
CA TYR A 1 40.09 -4.43 -25.50
C TYR A 1 39.63 -5.15 -24.21
N PHE A 2 39.06 -4.50 -23.18
CA PHE A 2 38.71 -5.10 -21.88
C PHE A 2 37.21 -5.41 -21.70
N TYR A 3 36.32 -4.95 -22.58
CA TYR A 3 34.85 -5.07 -22.42
C TYR A 3 34.30 -6.51 -22.37
N PRO A 4 34.78 -7.48 -23.12
CA PRO A 4 34.24 -8.86 -23.05
C PRO A 4 34.52 -9.57 -21.73
N LEU A 5 35.63 -9.23 -21.04
CA LEU A 5 35.96 -9.81 -19.73
C LEU A 5 35.07 -9.32 -18.60
N TYR A 6 34.56 -8.08 -18.72
CA TYR A 6 33.63 -7.52 -17.73
C TYR A 6 32.17 -8.01 -17.90
N LEU A 7 31.81 -8.47 -19.10
CA LEU A 7 30.44 -8.96 -19.35
C LEU A 7 30.16 -10.26 -18.58
N SER A 8 31.09 -11.15 -18.48
CA SER A 8 30.95 -12.36 -17.70
C SER A 8 30.88 -12.08 -16.20
N SER A 9 31.77 -11.24 -15.70
CA SER A 9 31.75 -10.82 -14.27
C SER A 9 30.47 -10.06 -13.91
N PHE A 10 29.94 -9.22 -14.81
CA PHE A 10 28.66 -8.54 -14.64
C PHE A 10 27.48 -9.52 -14.53
N LEU A 11 27.44 -10.57 -15.37
CA LEU A 11 26.39 -11.60 -15.32
C LEU A 11 26.43 -12.39 -14.01
N PHE A 12 27.64 -12.71 -13.51
CA PHE A 12 27.81 -13.37 -12.21
C PHE A 12 27.45 -12.46 -11.04
N TRP A 13 27.82 -11.19 -11.10
CA TRP A 13 27.49 -10.19 -10.09
C TRP A 13 25.99 -9.93 -10.03
N ASN A 14 25.32 -9.80 -11.18
CA ASN A 14 23.87 -9.60 -11.25
C ASN A 14 23.07 -10.73 -10.60
N LYS A 15 23.55 -11.98 -10.66
CA LYS A 15 22.92 -13.14 -9.99
C LYS A 15 23.03 -13.10 -8.46
N LYS A 16 24.00 -12.36 -7.93
CA LYS A 16 24.25 -12.22 -6.47
C LYS A 16 23.53 -11.03 -5.86
N LEU A 17 22.86 -10.20 -6.68
CA LEU A 17 22.08 -9.07 -6.18
C LEU A 17 20.73 -9.53 -5.63
N ASP A 18 20.30 -8.96 -4.53
CA ASP A 18 18.94 -9.17 -3.97
C ASP A 18 17.84 -8.85 -4.99
N ARG A 19 18.11 -7.93 -5.90
CA ARG A 19 17.24 -7.59 -7.02
C ARG A 19 18.02 -7.60 -8.33
N PRO A 20 18.09 -8.76 -9.01
CA PRO A 20 18.82 -8.87 -10.28
C PRO A 20 18.17 -8.00 -11.38
N LEU A 21 19.00 -7.54 -12.32
CA LEU A 21 18.53 -6.77 -13.47
C LEU A 21 17.61 -7.63 -14.34
N VAL A 22 16.36 -7.23 -14.46
CA VAL A 22 15.38 -7.86 -15.35
C VAL A 22 15.40 -7.15 -16.70
N LEU A 23 15.64 -7.90 -17.78
CA LEU A 23 15.61 -7.39 -19.15
C LEU A 23 14.17 -7.12 -19.62
N THR A 24 13.55 -6.08 -19.05
CA THR A 24 12.25 -5.62 -19.48
C THR A 24 12.28 -5.07 -20.92
N SER A 25 11.11 -4.94 -21.56
CA SER A 25 11.01 -4.35 -22.89
C SER A 25 11.61 -2.93 -22.95
N ARG A 26 11.51 -2.15 -21.87
CA ARG A 26 12.12 -0.82 -21.74
C ARG A 26 13.65 -0.91 -21.75
N VAL A 27 14.23 -1.83 -20.98
CA VAL A 27 15.68 -2.05 -20.94
C VAL A 27 16.18 -2.50 -22.31
N LYS A 28 15.46 -3.43 -22.99
CA LYS A 28 15.81 -3.88 -24.34
C LYS A 28 15.81 -2.73 -25.36
N ARG A 29 14.79 -1.85 -25.32
CA ARG A 29 14.74 -0.66 -26.21
C ARG A 29 15.91 0.29 -25.91
N PHE A 30 16.19 0.58 -24.64
CA PHE A 30 17.31 1.42 -24.25
C PHE A 30 18.66 0.87 -24.78
N LEU A 31 18.91 -0.42 -24.59
CA LEU A 31 20.12 -1.07 -25.09
C LEU A 31 20.19 -1.04 -26.63
N GLY A 32 19.07 -1.27 -27.33
CA GLY A 32 19.02 -1.17 -28.79
C GLY A 32 19.36 0.23 -29.30
N ILE A 33 18.80 1.29 -28.65
CA ILE A 33 19.13 2.70 -28.97
C ILE A 33 20.61 2.96 -28.67
N LEU A 34 21.14 2.51 -27.53
CA LEU A 34 22.52 2.69 -27.15
C LEU A 34 23.49 2.10 -28.19
N ILE A 35 23.23 0.86 -28.63
CA ILE A 35 24.02 0.19 -29.66
C ILE A 35 23.97 1.00 -30.97
N GLY A 36 22.77 1.37 -31.42
CA GLY A 36 22.59 2.15 -32.66
C GLY A 36 23.28 3.49 -32.64
N VAL A 37 23.09 4.28 -31.57
CA VAL A 37 23.72 5.59 -31.38
C VAL A 37 25.24 5.47 -31.33
N THR A 38 25.75 4.47 -30.58
CA THR A 38 27.20 4.22 -30.50
C THR A 38 27.78 3.90 -31.85
N PHE A 39 27.09 3.04 -32.65
CA PHE A 39 27.55 2.67 -33.97
C PHE A 39 27.58 3.88 -34.94
N ILE A 40 26.53 4.72 -34.93
CA ILE A 40 26.47 5.94 -35.73
C ILE A 40 27.62 6.90 -35.33
N MET A 41 27.87 7.08 -34.04
CA MET A 41 28.91 7.98 -33.57
C MET A 41 30.32 7.46 -33.92
N ILE A 42 30.57 6.16 -33.87
CA ILE A 42 31.81 5.55 -34.32
C ILE A 42 31.99 5.80 -35.83
N ALA A 43 30.94 5.58 -36.63
CA ALA A 43 31.00 5.83 -38.08
C ALA A 43 31.32 7.31 -38.41
N LEU A 44 30.71 8.25 -37.69
CA LEU A 44 30.97 9.68 -37.82
C LEU A 44 32.40 10.07 -37.42
N THR A 45 32.93 9.48 -36.32
CA THR A 45 34.31 9.75 -35.89
C THR A 45 35.33 9.18 -36.86
N LEU A 46 35.08 8.02 -37.41
CA LEU A 46 35.98 7.42 -38.46
C LEU A 46 35.96 8.25 -39.74
N SER A 47 34.87 8.93 -40.06
CA SER A 47 34.75 9.80 -41.25
C SER A 47 35.34 11.20 -41.02
N SER A 48 35.57 11.60 -39.78
CA SER A 48 36.12 12.92 -39.40
C SER A 48 37.61 12.84 -39.16
N LYS A 49 38.40 13.74 -39.80
CA LYS A 49 39.86 13.83 -39.57
C LYS A 49 40.26 14.40 -38.19
N ASN A 50 39.29 14.92 -37.40
CA ASN A 50 39.50 15.48 -36.08
C ASN A 50 38.84 14.63 -35.01
N SER A 51 39.57 13.68 -34.44
CA SER A 51 39.11 12.90 -33.28
C SER A 51 39.36 13.66 -31.98
N THR A 52 38.34 14.27 -31.42
CA THR A 52 38.40 14.82 -30.05
C THR A 52 37.76 13.83 -29.09
N ASN A 53 38.40 13.58 -27.93
CA ASN A 53 37.94 12.64 -26.89
C ASN A 53 36.58 13.02 -26.20
N ILE A 54 35.94 14.10 -26.66
CA ILE A 54 34.65 14.59 -26.15
C ILE A 54 33.50 13.56 -26.39
N PHE A 55 33.68 12.59 -27.27
CA PHE A 55 32.64 11.66 -27.70
C PHE A 55 32.42 10.43 -26.82
N ILE A 56 33.24 10.20 -25.78
CA ILE A 56 33.13 8.95 -24.97
C ILE A 56 31.78 8.84 -24.23
N PHE A 57 31.29 9.96 -23.68
CA PHE A 57 30.00 9.98 -22.96
C PHE A 57 28.79 10.42 -23.81
N ALA A 58 29.03 10.98 -24.99
CA ALA A 58 27.98 11.48 -25.84
C ALA A 58 26.96 10.39 -26.25
N PRO A 59 27.34 9.14 -26.55
CA PRO A 59 26.37 8.08 -26.84
C PRO A 59 25.41 7.83 -25.70
N LEU A 60 25.87 7.85 -24.44
CA LEU A 60 25.03 7.63 -23.26
C LEU A 60 24.03 8.79 -23.07
N ILE A 61 24.50 10.03 -23.18
CA ILE A 61 23.65 11.24 -23.02
C ILE A 61 22.58 11.26 -24.12
N LEU A 62 22.98 11.03 -25.37
CA LEU A 62 22.06 11.05 -26.50
C LEU A 62 21.06 9.88 -26.41
N THR A 63 21.49 8.71 -26.05
CA THR A 63 20.63 7.55 -25.81
C THR A 63 19.64 7.85 -24.70
N TYR A 64 20.07 8.43 -23.58
CA TYR A 64 19.19 8.82 -22.49
C TYR A 64 18.13 9.80 -22.95
N ALA A 65 18.49 10.84 -23.69
CA ALA A 65 17.57 11.84 -24.22
C ALA A 65 16.54 11.21 -25.19
N ILE A 66 17.01 10.43 -26.17
CA ILE A 66 16.16 9.74 -27.15
C ILE A 66 15.22 8.75 -26.44
N SER A 67 15.76 7.91 -25.55
CA SER A 67 14.98 6.92 -24.82
C SER A 67 13.91 7.60 -23.95
N THR A 68 14.26 8.68 -23.25
CA THR A 68 13.31 9.42 -22.42
C THR A 68 12.18 10.04 -23.25
N ALA A 69 12.52 10.68 -24.37
CA ALA A 69 11.51 11.24 -25.29
C ALA A 69 10.58 10.15 -25.85
N MET A 70 11.15 9.03 -26.30
CA MET A 70 10.42 7.91 -26.85
C MET A 70 9.48 7.25 -25.83
N GLU A 71 9.97 7.01 -24.60
CA GLU A 71 9.14 6.44 -23.51
C GLU A 71 8.00 7.40 -23.14
N LYS A 72 8.26 8.72 -23.15
CA LYS A 72 7.22 9.73 -22.91
C LYS A 72 6.13 9.71 -24.02
N ILE A 73 6.52 9.63 -25.27
CA ILE A 73 5.59 9.52 -26.41
C ILE A 73 4.77 8.23 -26.31
N PHE A 74 5.43 7.10 -26.03
CA PHE A 74 4.73 5.82 -25.85
C PHE A 74 3.76 5.87 -24.68
N PHE A 75 4.15 6.48 -23.56
CA PHE A 75 3.26 6.61 -22.41
C PHE A 75 2.04 7.48 -22.73
N ILE A 76 2.21 8.61 -23.43
CA ILE A 76 1.09 9.48 -23.86
C ILE A 76 0.13 8.70 -24.77
N SER A 77 0.65 7.99 -25.77
CA SER A 77 -0.16 7.14 -26.65
C SER A 77 -0.90 6.05 -25.89
N PHE A 78 -0.21 5.39 -24.96
CA PHE A 78 -0.77 4.31 -24.15
C PHE A 78 -1.83 4.82 -23.16
N LYS A 79 -1.62 6.01 -22.57
CA LYS A 79 -2.58 6.72 -21.73
C LYS A 79 -3.82 7.14 -22.52
N HIS A 80 -3.64 7.62 -23.74
CA HIS A 80 -4.76 7.99 -24.62
C HIS A 80 -5.62 6.76 -24.96
N LYS A 81 -4.99 5.64 -25.34
CA LYS A 81 -5.69 4.37 -25.60
C LYS A 81 -6.47 3.88 -24.36
N ALA A 82 -5.86 3.98 -23.18
CA ALA A 82 -6.53 3.63 -21.93
C ALA A 82 -7.75 4.54 -21.68
N LYS A 83 -7.63 5.85 -21.93
CA LYS A 83 -8.75 6.78 -21.77
C LYS A 83 -9.90 6.46 -22.72
N GLN A 84 -9.62 6.15 -23.98
CA GLN A 84 -10.63 5.73 -24.95
C GLN A 84 -11.35 4.44 -24.50
N ARG A 85 -10.58 3.41 -24.09
CA ARG A 85 -11.14 2.16 -23.54
C ARG A 85 -11.99 2.40 -22.30
N TYR A 86 -11.50 3.22 -21.38
CA TYR A 86 -12.22 3.57 -20.15
C TYR A 86 -13.56 4.28 -20.46
N GLN A 87 -13.55 5.22 -21.39
CA GLN A 87 -14.75 5.95 -21.81
C GLN A 87 -15.74 5.11 -22.63
N SER A 88 -15.30 4.00 -23.22
CA SER A 88 -16.19 3.08 -23.94
C SER A 88 -17.03 2.17 -23.03
N ILE A 89 -16.74 2.15 -21.72
CA ILE A 89 -17.50 1.37 -20.75
C ILE A 89 -18.78 2.14 -20.38
N ASN A 90 -19.92 1.59 -20.76
CA ASN A 90 -21.21 2.23 -20.53
C ASN A 90 -21.58 2.21 -19.04
N ASN A 91 -22.08 3.34 -18.54
CA ASN A 91 -22.58 3.50 -17.16
C ASN A 91 -21.56 3.16 -16.07
N LEU A 92 -20.27 3.25 -16.37
CA LEU A 92 -19.20 3.04 -15.40
C LEU A 92 -19.21 4.14 -14.34
N LYS A 93 -19.41 3.76 -13.09
CA LYS A 93 -19.18 4.63 -11.93
C LYS A 93 -17.79 4.36 -11.36
N THR A 94 -17.04 5.40 -11.07
CA THR A 94 -15.70 5.25 -10.49
C THR A 94 -15.65 5.81 -9.07
N VAL A 95 -15.13 4.97 -8.18
CA VAL A 95 -14.77 5.34 -6.81
C VAL A 95 -13.26 5.40 -6.73
N ALA A 96 -12.68 6.56 -6.46
CA ALA A 96 -11.24 6.68 -6.23
C ALA A 96 -10.95 6.90 -4.74
N ILE A 97 -9.92 6.22 -4.24
CA ILE A 97 -9.59 6.18 -2.82
C ILE A 97 -8.15 6.61 -2.63
N THR A 98 -7.92 7.62 -1.79
CA THR A 98 -6.60 8.00 -1.31
C THR A 98 -6.58 8.11 0.21
N ALA A 99 -5.41 7.95 0.82
CA ALA A 99 -5.17 8.15 2.25
C ALA A 99 -3.66 8.08 2.54
N SER A 100 -3.23 8.41 3.74
CA SER A 100 -1.94 7.94 4.23
C SER A 100 -2.07 6.47 4.62
N PHE A 101 -3.03 6.12 5.45
CA PHE A 101 -3.27 4.77 5.95
C PHE A 101 -4.63 4.24 5.48
N GLY A 102 -4.78 2.91 5.35
CA GLY A 102 -6.07 2.26 5.09
C GLY A 102 -6.55 2.22 3.63
N LYS A 103 -5.86 2.84 2.65
CA LYS A 103 -6.26 2.82 1.21
C LYS A 103 -6.64 1.44 0.69
N THR A 104 -5.71 0.50 0.83
CA THR A 104 -5.88 -0.87 0.32
C THR A 104 -6.98 -1.62 1.07
N SER A 105 -7.11 -1.39 2.38
CA SER A 105 -8.19 -1.96 3.19
C SER A 105 -9.55 -1.45 2.73
N ILE A 106 -9.73 -0.12 2.64
CA ILE A 106 -10.99 0.48 2.15
C ILE A 106 -11.33 -0.04 0.75
N LYS A 107 -10.36 -0.09 -0.19
CA LYS A 107 -10.55 -0.64 -1.53
C LYS A 107 -11.03 -2.09 -1.51
N ASN A 108 -10.39 -2.95 -0.72
CA ASN A 108 -10.71 -4.36 -0.66
C ASN A 108 -12.08 -4.61 0.01
N TYR A 109 -12.37 -3.90 1.09
CA TYR A 109 -13.65 -3.99 1.78
C TYR A 109 -14.79 -3.48 0.91
N LEU A 110 -14.61 -2.33 0.27
CA LEU A 110 -15.61 -1.77 -0.64
C LEU A 110 -15.90 -2.71 -1.83
N TYR A 111 -14.85 -3.29 -2.41
CA TYR A 111 -15.01 -4.30 -3.44
C TYR A 111 -15.82 -5.50 -2.95
N HIS A 112 -15.51 -6.01 -1.75
CA HIS A 112 -16.23 -7.17 -1.19
C HIS A 112 -17.71 -6.87 -0.98
N VAL A 113 -18.03 -5.69 -0.47
CA VAL A 113 -19.42 -5.27 -0.24
C VAL A 113 -20.16 -5.08 -1.56
N LEU A 114 -19.59 -4.30 -2.49
CA LEU A 114 -20.26 -3.92 -3.73
C LEU A 114 -20.42 -5.06 -4.74
N LYS A 115 -19.50 -6.04 -4.78
CA LYS A 115 -19.59 -7.18 -5.72
C LYS A 115 -20.84 -8.04 -5.56
N ASN A 116 -21.52 -7.93 -4.41
CA ASN A 116 -22.76 -8.68 -4.16
C ASN A 116 -23.96 -8.11 -4.92
N LYS A 117 -23.86 -6.86 -5.38
CA LYS A 117 -24.96 -6.16 -6.08
C LYS A 117 -24.56 -5.67 -7.47
N TYR A 118 -23.28 -5.36 -7.68
CA TYR A 118 -22.77 -4.72 -8.90
C TYR A 118 -21.62 -5.54 -9.50
N LYS A 119 -21.48 -5.48 -10.83
CA LYS A 119 -20.27 -5.93 -11.51
C LYS A 119 -19.14 -4.98 -11.16
N THR A 120 -18.39 -5.30 -10.12
CA THR A 120 -17.37 -4.44 -9.54
C THR A 120 -15.98 -4.94 -9.91
N TYR A 121 -15.10 -4.03 -10.30
CA TYR A 121 -13.68 -4.27 -10.49
C TYR A 121 -12.86 -3.31 -9.64
N LYS A 122 -11.70 -3.74 -9.17
CA LYS A 122 -10.78 -2.91 -8.37
C LYS A 122 -9.36 -2.98 -8.92
N THR A 123 -8.58 -1.92 -8.76
CA THR A 123 -7.13 -1.98 -9.05
C THR A 123 -6.48 -3.13 -8.31
N PRO A 124 -5.69 -3.98 -9.01
CA PRO A 124 -5.09 -5.17 -8.41
C PRO A 124 -3.97 -4.80 -7.42
N ARG A 125 -3.82 -5.59 -6.37
CA ARG A 125 -2.77 -5.42 -5.34
C ARG A 125 -2.66 -3.96 -4.87
N SER A 126 -1.44 -3.38 -4.95
CA SER A 126 -1.14 -1.99 -4.58
C SER A 126 -0.94 -1.09 -5.81
N VAL A 127 -1.61 -1.37 -6.92
CA VAL A 127 -1.58 -0.50 -8.11
C VAL A 127 -2.29 0.81 -7.78
N ASN A 128 -1.53 1.90 -7.66
CA ASN A 128 -2.00 3.20 -7.20
C ASN A 128 -1.28 4.40 -7.88
N THR A 129 -0.50 4.15 -8.93
CA THR A 129 0.15 5.20 -9.73
C THR A 129 -0.55 5.34 -11.07
N ILE A 130 -0.45 6.51 -11.71
CA ILE A 130 -1.06 6.73 -13.02
C ILE A 130 -0.62 5.70 -14.06
N ALA A 131 0.68 5.36 -14.08
CA ALA A 131 1.20 4.35 -15.01
C ALA A 131 0.62 2.95 -14.75
N GLY A 132 0.49 2.56 -13.48
CA GLY A 132 -0.14 1.31 -13.08
C GLY A 132 -1.63 1.25 -13.44
N ILE A 133 -2.37 2.33 -13.17
CA ILE A 133 -3.80 2.46 -13.51
C ILE A 133 -4.02 2.42 -15.03
N VAL A 134 -3.20 3.13 -15.81
CA VAL A 134 -3.26 3.10 -17.27
C VAL A 134 -3.01 1.69 -17.82
N LEU A 135 -2.08 0.95 -17.22
CA LEU A 135 -1.82 -0.44 -17.59
C LEU A 135 -3.01 -1.35 -17.25
N ASP A 136 -3.56 -1.22 -16.05
CA ASP A 136 -4.73 -1.96 -15.55
C ASP A 136 -5.95 -1.72 -16.46
N VAL A 137 -6.26 -0.46 -16.75
CA VAL A 137 -7.37 -0.11 -17.66
C VAL A 137 -7.18 -0.70 -19.06
N ASN A 138 -5.96 -0.70 -19.60
CA ASN A 138 -5.72 -1.23 -20.95
C ASN A 138 -5.81 -2.76 -21.02
N LYS A 139 -5.43 -3.46 -19.95
CA LYS A 139 -5.28 -4.92 -19.97
C LYS A 139 -6.42 -5.66 -19.30
N ASP A 140 -6.76 -5.23 -18.09
CA ASP A 140 -7.45 -6.07 -17.13
C ASP A 140 -8.87 -5.59 -16.79
N LEU A 141 -9.18 -4.28 -16.95
CA LEU A 141 -10.51 -3.74 -16.65
C LEU A 141 -11.58 -4.34 -17.59
N PRO A 142 -12.57 -5.12 -17.07
CA PRO A 142 -13.62 -5.70 -17.90
C PRO A 142 -14.56 -4.62 -18.48
N LEU A 143 -15.02 -4.82 -19.72
CA LEU A 143 -15.89 -3.84 -20.40
C LEU A 143 -17.34 -3.81 -19.85
N ASP A 144 -17.74 -4.80 -19.10
CA ASP A 144 -19.05 -4.89 -18.45
C ASP A 144 -19.04 -4.43 -16.98
N THR A 145 -17.94 -3.79 -16.55
CA THR A 145 -17.80 -3.25 -15.20
C THR A 145 -18.79 -2.11 -14.95
N GLN A 146 -19.55 -2.20 -13.86
CA GLN A 146 -20.45 -1.13 -13.42
C GLN A 146 -19.79 -0.19 -12.41
N ILE A 147 -18.94 -0.74 -11.53
CA ILE A 147 -18.21 0.05 -10.53
C ILE A 147 -16.73 -0.28 -10.60
N TYR A 148 -15.91 0.74 -10.85
CA TYR A 148 -14.47 0.65 -10.80
C TYR A 148 -13.94 1.33 -9.53
N ILE A 149 -13.20 0.58 -8.71
CA ILE A 149 -12.60 1.09 -7.47
C ILE A 149 -11.10 1.23 -7.70
N ALA A 150 -10.62 2.47 -7.74
CA ALA A 150 -9.22 2.79 -7.98
C ALA A 150 -8.54 3.31 -6.72
N GLU A 151 -7.36 2.78 -6.41
CA GLU A 151 -6.49 3.33 -5.38
C GLU A 151 -5.60 4.41 -5.98
N ALA A 152 -5.54 5.62 -5.37
CA ALA A 152 -4.71 6.73 -5.79
C ALA A 152 -3.60 7.00 -4.77
N GLY A 153 -2.37 6.76 -5.17
CA GLY A 153 -1.16 7.03 -4.40
C GLY A 153 -0.39 8.22 -4.97
N ALA A 154 0.47 8.82 -4.16
CA ALA A 154 1.37 9.88 -4.58
C ALA A 154 2.76 9.75 -3.95
N ARG A 155 3.76 10.20 -4.69
CA ARG A 155 5.13 10.48 -4.20
C ARG A 155 5.44 11.97 -4.22
N VAL A 156 4.77 12.71 -5.11
CA VAL A 156 4.90 14.16 -5.24
C VAL A 156 3.52 14.80 -5.41
N GLN A 157 3.43 16.10 -5.19
CA GLN A 157 2.23 16.87 -5.52
C GLN A 157 1.92 16.76 -7.02
N GLY A 158 0.63 16.70 -7.37
CA GLY A 158 0.14 16.53 -8.74
C GLY A 158 -0.11 15.07 -9.15
N ASP A 159 0.47 14.09 -8.46
CA ASP A 159 0.27 12.67 -8.79
C ASP A 159 -1.20 12.24 -8.67
N ILE A 160 -1.88 12.67 -7.60
CA ILE A 160 -3.30 12.33 -7.37
C ILE A 160 -4.19 13.15 -8.30
N GLU A 161 -3.84 14.41 -8.57
CA GLU A 161 -4.57 15.23 -9.54
C GLU A 161 -4.52 14.58 -10.95
N GLU A 162 -3.36 14.07 -11.37
CA GLU A 162 -3.24 13.38 -12.65
C GLU A 162 -4.16 12.14 -12.72
N ILE A 163 -4.25 11.37 -11.63
CA ILE A 163 -5.17 10.23 -11.52
C ILE A 163 -6.62 10.70 -11.54
N ALA A 164 -6.96 11.75 -10.78
CA ALA A 164 -8.31 12.32 -10.73
C ALA A 164 -8.78 12.84 -12.10
N MET A 165 -7.90 13.51 -12.86
CA MET A 165 -8.19 13.97 -14.21
C MET A 165 -8.28 12.83 -15.23
N PHE A 166 -7.54 11.75 -15.01
CA PHE A 166 -7.59 10.58 -15.90
C PHE A 166 -8.86 9.76 -15.69
N LEU A 167 -9.19 9.42 -14.43
CA LEU A 167 -10.33 8.58 -14.08
C LEU A 167 -11.64 9.36 -13.97
N GLU A 168 -11.58 10.66 -13.70
CA GLU A 168 -12.78 11.49 -13.47
C GLU A 168 -13.76 10.82 -12.48
N PRO A 169 -13.31 10.41 -11.26
CA PRO A 169 -14.18 9.67 -10.35
C PRO A 169 -15.40 10.49 -9.93
N GLU A 170 -16.58 9.84 -9.91
CA GLU A 170 -17.81 10.44 -9.38
C GLU A 170 -17.83 10.44 -7.85
N ILE A 171 -17.14 9.48 -7.25
CA ILE A 171 -17.05 9.31 -5.80
C ILE A 171 -15.58 9.33 -5.40
N CYS A 172 -15.24 10.24 -4.50
CA CYS A 172 -13.89 10.41 -3.96
C CYS A 172 -13.86 10.05 -2.48
N VAL A 173 -12.94 9.17 -2.08
CA VAL A 173 -12.74 8.80 -0.68
C VAL A 173 -11.35 9.23 -0.24
N ILE A 174 -11.28 10.07 0.79
CA ILE A 174 -10.02 10.43 1.44
C ILE A 174 -10.04 9.82 2.84
N GLY A 175 -9.23 8.77 3.03
CA GLY A 175 -9.07 8.11 4.31
C GLY A 175 -8.16 8.90 5.27
N SER A 176 -7.76 8.27 6.35
CA SER A 176 -6.90 8.89 7.37
C SER A 176 -5.60 9.42 6.75
N VAL A 177 -5.26 10.67 7.10
CA VAL A 177 -4.04 11.35 6.66
C VAL A 177 -3.14 11.60 7.87
N GLY A 178 -1.89 11.21 7.74
CA GLY A 178 -0.83 11.36 8.73
C GLY A 178 0.54 11.43 8.06
N GLU A 179 1.61 11.40 8.84
CA GLU A 179 3.00 11.67 8.45
C GLU A 179 3.65 10.55 7.60
N GLN A 180 2.88 9.78 6.85
CA GLN A 180 3.42 8.79 5.94
C GLN A 180 4.19 9.47 4.79
N HIS A 181 5.41 8.97 4.50
CA HIS A 181 6.28 9.53 3.45
C HIS A 181 6.68 11.00 3.67
N ILE A 182 6.78 11.43 4.93
CA ILE A 182 7.13 12.82 5.31
C ILE A 182 8.46 13.28 4.69
N GLU A 183 9.40 12.36 4.46
CA GLU A 183 10.67 12.64 3.81
C GLU A 183 10.50 13.22 2.40
N TYR A 184 9.51 12.77 1.66
CA TYR A 184 9.19 13.23 0.30
C TYR A 184 8.37 14.52 0.32
N PHE A 185 7.34 14.59 1.16
CA PHE A 185 6.39 15.70 1.21
C PHE A 185 6.84 16.86 2.08
N LYS A 186 7.80 16.65 2.99
CA LYS A 186 8.41 17.64 3.92
C LYS A 186 7.50 18.09 5.06
N THR A 187 6.21 18.28 4.82
CA THR A 187 5.24 18.72 5.84
C THR A 187 3.93 17.93 5.73
N LEU A 188 3.21 17.83 6.85
CA LEU A 188 1.87 17.24 6.90
C LEU A 188 0.90 18.00 6.00
N ASP A 189 1.00 19.32 5.95
CA ASP A 189 0.16 20.16 5.07
C ASP A 189 0.32 19.79 3.60
N ASN A 190 1.54 19.52 3.14
CA ASN A 190 1.77 19.08 1.77
C ASN A 190 1.14 17.71 1.50
N ILE A 191 1.16 16.81 2.49
CA ILE A 191 0.49 15.50 2.39
C ILE A 191 -1.02 15.73 2.26
N ILE A 192 -1.61 16.53 3.14
CA ILE A 192 -3.03 16.88 3.12
C ILE A 192 -3.43 17.48 1.77
N HIS A 193 -2.72 18.51 1.31
CA HIS A 193 -2.99 19.15 0.02
C HIS A 193 -2.93 18.15 -1.15
N THR A 194 -1.92 17.27 -1.15
CA THR A 194 -1.79 16.24 -2.18
C THR A 194 -2.96 15.24 -2.14
N LYS A 195 -3.43 14.83 -0.95
CA LYS A 195 -4.61 13.95 -0.87
C LYS A 195 -5.89 14.65 -1.32
N MET A 196 -6.02 15.95 -1.03
CA MET A 196 -7.15 16.75 -1.46
C MET A 196 -7.22 16.95 -2.98
N GLU A 197 -6.13 16.75 -3.71
CA GLU A 197 -6.13 16.76 -5.18
C GLU A 197 -7.18 15.80 -5.80
N LEU A 198 -7.54 14.72 -5.08
CA LEU A 198 -8.56 13.79 -5.53
C LEU A 198 -9.94 14.46 -5.71
N LEU A 199 -10.22 15.48 -4.90
CA LEU A 199 -11.49 16.23 -4.96
C LEU A 199 -11.57 17.19 -6.16
N LYS A 200 -10.47 17.36 -6.91
CA LYS A 200 -10.46 18.14 -8.17
C LYS A 200 -11.05 17.37 -9.35
N SER A 201 -11.55 16.15 -9.14
CA SER A 201 -12.21 15.39 -10.21
C SER A 201 -13.33 16.19 -10.86
N PRO A 202 -13.33 16.34 -12.21
CA PRO A 202 -14.34 17.14 -12.92
C PRO A 202 -15.75 16.53 -12.87
N LYS A 203 -15.87 15.24 -12.56
CA LYS A 203 -17.16 14.53 -12.43
C LYS A 203 -17.56 14.19 -11.00
N MET A 204 -16.85 14.75 -10.01
CA MET A 204 -17.15 14.46 -8.61
C MET A 204 -18.58 14.85 -8.22
N LYS A 205 -19.34 13.89 -7.74
CA LYS A 205 -20.70 14.06 -7.20
C LYS A 205 -20.70 13.99 -5.68
N LYS A 206 -19.83 13.15 -5.11
CA LYS A 206 -19.77 12.92 -3.65
C LYS A 206 -18.34 12.65 -3.20
N GLY A 207 -17.93 13.32 -2.12
CA GLY A 207 -16.68 13.07 -1.40
C GLY A 207 -16.97 12.56 0.00
N PHE A 208 -16.24 11.50 0.40
CA PHE A 208 -16.21 11.02 1.79
C PHE A 208 -14.82 11.29 2.32
N VAL A 209 -14.72 12.16 3.31
CA VAL A 209 -13.44 12.71 3.76
C VAL A 209 -13.25 12.46 5.24
N HIS A 210 -12.11 11.86 5.61
CA HIS A 210 -11.75 11.62 6.99
C HIS A 210 -11.53 12.95 7.73
N GLU A 211 -11.92 13.03 8.99
CA GLU A 211 -11.84 14.24 9.84
C GLU A 211 -10.42 14.80 10.02
N SER A 212 -9.37 13.95 9.83
CA SER A 212 -7.97 14.41 9.82
C SER A 212 -7.65 15.39 8.69
N VAL A 213 -8.56 15.55 7.72
CA VAL A 213 -8.40 16.48 6.59
C VAL A 213 -9.19 17.74 6.87
N PRO A 214 -8.55 18.91 7.03
CA PRO A 214 -9.21 20.18 7.31
C PRO A 214 -9.92 20.70 6.05
N ILE A 215 -11.15 20.27 5.84
CA ILE A 215 -11.98 20.71 4.73
C ILE A 215 -13.22 21.44 5.24
N LYS A 216 -13.64 22.48 4.53
CA LYS A 216 -14.92 23.17 4.81
C LYS A 216 -16.10 22.24 4.53
N ASP A 217 -17.21 22.52 5.17
CA ASP A 217 -18.43 21.79 4.94
C ASP A 217 -19.04 22.19 3.58
N TYR A 218 -19.24 21.19 2.72
CA TYR A 218 -19.93 21.31 1.45
C TYR A 218 -20.99 20.22 1.34
N PRO A 219 -22.15 20.49 0.70
CA PRO A 219 -23.20 19.47 0.55
C PRO A 219 -22.73 18.18 -0.15
N THR A 220 -21.73 18.30 -1.00
CA THR A 220 -21.12 17.16 -1.71
C THR A 220 -20.10 16.39 -0.88
N ILE A 221 -19.73 16.89 0.30
CA ILE A 221 -18.75 16.26 1.19
C ILE A 221 -19.45 15.70 2.43
N THR A 222 -19.19 14.45 2.74
CA THR A 222 -19.52 13.83 4.02
C THR A 222 -18.25 13.56 4.79
N LYS A 223 -18.13 14.15 5.98
CA LYS A 223 -17.01 13.84 6.89
C LYS A 223 -17.30 12.57 7.66
N TYR A 224 -16.27 11.80 7.93
CA TYR A 224 -16.33 10.62 8.79
C TYR A 224 -15.02 10.54 9.60
N PRO A 225 -14.93 9.82 10.71
CA PRO A 225 -15.93 8.93 11.28
C PRO A 225 -16.85 9.59 12.35
N ASN A 226 -17.19 10.88 12.21
CA ASN A 226 -18.03 11.59 13.21
C ASN A 226 -19.35 10.87 13.55
N ASN A 227 -19.79 10.01 12.65
CA ASN A 227 -20.97 9.17 12.78
C ASN A 227 -20.66 7.73 13.29
N LEU A 228 -19.42 7.45 13.65
CA LEU A 228 -19.00 6.19 14.28
C LEU A 228 -19.13 6.34 15.80
N HIS A 229 -19.86 5.42 16.41
CA HIS A 229 -20.08 5.43 17.85
C HIS A 229 -19.32 4.28 18.52
N ILE A 230 -20.01 3.36 19.17
CA ILE A 230 -19.37 2.30 19.95
C ILE A 230 -18.50 1.40 19.06
N VAL A 231 -17.26 1.16 19.46
CA VAL A 231 -16.35 0.20 18.83
C VAL A 231 -15.84 -0.78 19.88
N LYS A 232 -16.00 -2.07 19.60
CA LYS A 232 -15.45 -3.16 20.41
C LYS A 232 -14.69 -4.11 19.49
N SER A 233 -13.46 -4.44 19.84
CA SER A 233 -12.60 -5.33 19.08
C SER A 233 -12.01 -6.42 19.96
N ASN A 234 -11.96 -7.63 19.44
CA ASN A 234 -11.23 -8.76 20.02
C ASN A 234 -10.72 -9.69 18.90
N LEU A 235 -10.20 -10.87 19.24
CA LEU A 235 -9.69 -11.84 18.27
C LEU A 235 -10.77 -12.50 17.39
N ASP A 236 -12.06 -12.23 17.63
CA ASP A 236 -13.18 -12.76 16.84
C ASP A 236 -13.74 -11.73 15.86
N GLY A 237 -13.33 -10.45 15.97
CA GLY A 237 -13.74 -9.41 15.08
C GLY A 237 -14.00 -8.07 15.74
N ILE A 238 -14.71 -7.20 15.02
CA ILE A 238 -15.12 -5.87 15.48
C ILE A 238 -16.62 -5.72 15.43
N TRP A 239 -17.18 -5.07 16.46
CA TRP A 239 -18.58 -4.64 16.58
C TRP A 239 -18.58 -3.14 16.71
N PHE A 240 -19.39 -2.45 15.94
CA PHE A 240 -19.43 -0.99 15.94
C PHE A 240 -20.78 -0.47 15.45
N ASP A 241 -21.10 0.75 15.83
CA ASP A 241 -22.34 1.43 15.53
C ASP A 241 -22.06 2.63 14.64
N VAL A 242 -22.84 2.79 13.57
CA VAL A 242 -22.73 3.93 12.64
C VAL A 242 -24.08 4.63 12.52
N GLU A 243 -24.11 5.94 12.67
CA GLU A 243 -25.29 6.74 12.40
C GLU A 243 -25.41 6.99 10.89
N ILE A 244 -26.55 6.56 10.32
CA ILE A 244 -26.89 6.69 8.89
C ILE A 244 -28.31 7.25 8.82
N ASP A 245 -28.50 8.39 8.13
CA ASP A 245 -29.78 9.07 7.96
C ASP A 245 -30.53 9.30 9.30
N GLY A 246 -29.75 9.62 10.37
CA GLY A 246 -30.27 9.92 11.72
C GLY A 246 -30.66 8.67 12.52
N LYS A 247 -30.28 7.47 12.08
CA LYS A 247 -30.50 6.21 12.80
C LYS A 247 -29.17 5.53 13.11
N ILE A 248 -29.09 4.96 14.31
CA ILE A 248 -27.93 4.16 14.70
C ILE A 248 -28.14 2.74 14.19
N GLU A 249 -27.20 2.29 13.34
CA GLU A 249 -27.19 0.97 12.75
C GLU A 249 -25.99 0.18 13.29
N HIS A 250 -26.22 -1.11 13.64
CA HIS A 250 -25.25 -1.97 14.27
C HIS A 250 -24.54 -2.84 13.23
N PHE A 251 -23.21 -2.88 13.28
CA PHE A 251 -22.40 -3.65 12.34
C PHE A 251 -21.44 -4.59 13.07
N HIS A 252 -21.14 -5.71 12.41
CA HIS A 252 -20.12 -6.64 12.80
C HIS A 252 -19.30 -7.07 11.59
N ALA A 253 -17.97 -7.21 11.77
CA ALA A 253 -17.10 -7.75 10.75
C ALA A 253 -16.03 -8.66 11.39
N PRO A 254 -15.70 -9.82 10.79
CA PRO A 254 -14.71 -10.77 11.29
C PRO A 254 -13.28 -10.35 10.93
N ILE A 255 -12.95 -9.08 11.18
CA ILE A 255 -11.61 -8.49 10.97
C ILE A 255 -11.16 -7.80 12.24
N LEU A 256 -9.86 -7.67 12.43
CA LEU A 256 -9.28 -7.17 13.67
C LEU A 256 -8.94 -5.68 13.58
N GLY A 257 -8.93 -4.99 14.73
CA GLY A 257 -8.45 -3.63 14.90
C GLY A 257 -9.54 -2.55 14.84
N ASN A 258 -9.60 -1.72 15.86
CA ASN A 258 -10.57 -0.62 15.97
C ASN A 258 -10.46 0.36 14.80
N PHE A 259 -9.25 0.60 14.27
CA PHE A 259 -9.05 1.45 13.09
C PHE A 259 -9.78 0.92 11.83
N ASN A 260 -10.09 -0.38 11.78
CA ASN A 260 -10.89 -0.94 10.70
C ASN A 260 -12.36 -0.53 10.78
N ALA A 261 -12.90 -0.20 11.96
CA ALA A 261 -14.22 0.39 12.08
C ALA A 261 -14.30 1.74 11.34
N ILE A 262 -13.24 2.55 11.43
CA ILE A 262 -13.12 3.81 10.68
C ILE A 262 -13.12 3.57 9.17
N ASN A 263 -12.31 2.60 8.71
CA ASN A 263 -12.26 2.22 7.31
C ASN A 263 -13.61 1.69 6.80
N LEU A 264 -14.28 0.88 7.62
CA LEU A 264 -15.59 0.32 7.30
C LEU A 264 -16.69 1.37 7.31
N THR A 265 -16.58 2.41 8.15
CA THR A 265 -17.52 3.55 8.11
C THR A 265 -17.51 4.19 6.71
N ALA A 266 -16.33 4.43 6.13
CA ALA A 266 -16.24 4.92 4.75
C ALA A 266 -16.88 3.94 3.75
N VAL A 267 -16.63 2.64 3.90
CA VAL A 267 -17.21 1.59 3.03
C VAL A 267 -18.73 1.56 3.11
N ILE A 268 -19.28 1.64 4.32
CA ILE A 268 -20.73 1.66 4.57
C ILE A 268 -21.37 2.88 3.91
N LEU A 269 -20.82 4.08 4.17
CA LEU A 269 -21.34 5.32 3.61
C LEU A 269 -21.30 5.34 2.07
N VAL A 270 -20.20 4.88 1.47
CA VAL A 270 -20.08 4.77 0.00
C VAL A 270 -21.07 3.76 -0.57
N SER A 271 -21.21 2.60 0.08
CA SER A 271 -22.10 1.53 -0.38
C SER A 271 -23.57 1.95 -0.27
N HIS A 272 -23.93 2.61 0.81
CA HIS A 272 -25.28 3.18 1.00
C HIS A 272 -25.58 4.27 -0.03
N TYR A 273 -24.64 5.20 -0.27
CA TYR A 273 -24.76 6.22 -1.32
C TYR A 273 -24.94 5.62 -2.73
N LEU A 274 -24.31 4.48 -2.99
CA LEU A 274 -24.47 3.74 -4.26
C LEU A 274 -25.79 2.97 -4.35
N GLY A 275 -26.61 2.95 -3.29
CA GLY A 275 -27.94 2.37 -3.27
C GLY A 275 -28.03 0.94 -2.72
N MET A 276 -27.07 0.52 -1.90
CA MET A 276 -27.23 -0.70 -1.10
C MET A 276 -28.10 -0.43 0.14
N SER A 277 -28.94 -1.37 0.53
CA SER A 277 -29.64 -1.29 1.81
C SER A 277 -28.72 -1.60 2.98
N ILE A 278 -29.10 -1.19 4.18
CA ILE A 278 -28.34 -1.47 5.40
C ILE A 278 -28.19 -2.98 5.61
N GLU A 279 -29.24 -3.74 5.40
CA GLU A 279 -29.23 -5.21 5.54
C GLU A 279 -28.29 -5.87 4.53
N GLU A 280 -28.26 -5.38 3.26
CA GLU A 280 -27.31 -5.86 2.26
C GLU A 280 -25.85 -5.61 2.69
N ILE A 281 -25.57 -4.42 3.26
CA ILE A 281 -24.24 -4.05 3.76
C ILE A 281 -23.88 -4.88 4.98
N GLN A 282 -24.76 -5.00 5.98
CA GLN A 282 -24.54 -5.83 7.18
C GLN A 282 -24.21 -7.28 6.82
N LYS A 283 -24.99 -7.89 5.92
CA LYS A 283 -24.76 -9.26 5.43
C LYS A 283 -23.41 -9.41 4.73
N ALA A 284 -23.01 -8.41 3.92
CA ALA A 284 -21.75 -8.43 3.23
C ALA A 284 -20.55 -8.31 4.20
N LEU A 285 -20.68 -7.48 5.24
CA LEU A 285 -19.63 -7.29 6.24
C LEU A 285 -19.39 -8.55 7.10
N GLN A 286 -20.43 -9.34 7.39
CA GLN A 286 -20.29 -10.61 8.14
C GLN A 286 -19.40 -11.65 7.43
N THR A 287 -19.25 -11.54 6.11
CA THR A 287 -18.41 -12.43 5.29
C THR A 287 -17.15 -11.75 4.77
N LEU A 288 -16.77 -10.62 5.37
CA LEU A 288 -15.65 -9.82 4.93
C LEU A 288 -14.33 -10.61 5.09
N PRO A 289 -13.56 -10.82 4.00
CA PRO A 289 -12.28 -11.48 4.11
C PRO A 289 -11.28 -10.55 4.79
N GLN A 290 -10.39 -11.13 5.54
CA GLN A 290 -9.26 -10.42 6.08
C GLN A 290 -8.32 -9.95 4.94
N VAL A 291 -7.65 -8.84 5.15
CA VAL A 291 -6.64 -8.36 4.21
C VAL A 291 -5.28 -8.94 4.60
N GLU A 292 -4.62 -9.59 3.64
CA GLU A 292 -3.29 -10.17 3.86
C GLU A 292 -2.33 -9.13 4.46
N HIS A 293 -1.58 -9.54 5.46
CA HIS A 293 -0.57 -8.72 6.14
C HIS A 293 -1.09 -7.46 6.85
N ARG A 294 -2.40 -7.42 7.18
CA ARG A 294 -3.05 -6.29 7.87
C ARG A 294 -3.91 -6.80 9.02
N LEU A 295 -3.28 -7.10 10.16
CA LEU A 295 -3.91 -7.76 11.30
C LEU A 295 -4.68 -9.03 10.89
N GLN A 296 -4.08 -9.80 9.99
CA GLN A 296 -4.66 -11.04 9.51
C GLN A 296 -4.54 -12.14 10.58
N LYS A 297 -5.66 -12.68 11.05
CA LYS A 297 -5.67 -13.85 11.94
C LYS A 297 -5.57 -15.12 11.11
N ILE A 298 -4.59 -15.95 11.40
CA ILE A 298 -4.35 -17.26 10.77
C ILE A 298 -4.28 -18.31 11.89
N GLU A 299 -5.03 -19.38 11.75
CA GLU A 299 -4.96 -20.53 12.65
C GLU A 299 -4.19 -21.65 11.96
N ALA A 300 -3.00 -21.97 12.47
CA ALA A 300 -2.13 -22.98 11.88
C ALA A 300 -1.33 -23.74 12.96
N GLY A 301 -1.27 -25.07 12.83
CA GLY A 301 -0.48 -25.91 13.73
C GLY A 301 -0.88 -25.81 15.21
N GLY A 302 -2.15 -25.52 15.50
CA GLY A 302 -2.65 -25.33 16.88
C GLY A 302 -2.18 -24.02 17.53
N LYS A 303 -1.75 -23.03 16.74
CA LYS A 303 -1.33 -21.69 17.14
C LYS A 303 -2.23 -20.65 16.47
N ILE A 304 -2.33 -19.48 17.10
CA ILE A 304 -2.93 -18.30 16.49
C ILE A 304 -1.82 -17.40 16.00
N ILE A 305 -1.83 -17.07 14.72
CA ILE A 305 -0.87 -16.14 14.12
C ILE A 305 -1.64 -14.87 13.75
N ILE A 306 -1.14 -13.74 14.20
CA ILE A 306 -1.60 -12.43 13.78
C ILE A 306 -0.51 -11.84 12.88
N ASP A 307 -0.84 -11.69 11.59
CA ASP A 307 0.07 -11.14 10.60
C ASP A 307 -0.25 -9.68 10.34
N ASP A 308 0.57 -8.79 10.88
CA ASP A 308 0.54 -7.33 10.68
C ASP A 308 1.88 -6.83 10.13
N SER A 309 2.46 -7.61 9.24
CA SER A 309 3.82 -7.40 8.73
C SER A 309 3.99 -6.18 7.83
N PHE A 310 2.90 -5.59 7.32
CA PHE A 310 2.92 -4.36 6.52
C PHE A 310 2.44 -3.10 7.28
N ASN A 311 2.38 -3.15 8.60
CA ASN A 311 2.00 -2.01 9.41
C ASN A 311 3.25 -1.38 10.05
N GLY A 312 3.62 -0.19 9.59
CA GLY A 312 4.82 0.52 10.04
C GLY A 312 4.55 1.78 10.88
N ASN A 313 3.32 2.00 11.40
CA ASN A 313 3.04 3.15 12.25
C ASN A 313 2.77 2.75 13.70
N LEU A 314 3.04 3.68 14.62
CA LEU A 314 2.93 3.45 16.07
C LEU A 314 1.51 3.05 16.48
N GLU A 315 0.49 3.78 16.04
CA GLU A 315 -0.91 3.53 16.43
C GLU A 315 -1.36 2.12 16.04
N GLY A 316 -1.06 1.70 14.81
CA GLY A 316 -1.43 0.37 14.33
C GLY A 316 -0.69 -0.74 15.08
N MET A 317 0.61 -0.56 15.38
CA MET A 317 1.36 -1.55 16.15
C MET A 317 0.89 -1.62 17.62
N LEU A 318 0.54 -0.48 18.24
CA LEU A 318 -0.06 -0.47 19.58
C LEU A 318 -1.43 -1.16 19.60
N GLU A 319 -2.24 -0.97 18.55
CA GLU A 319 -3.52 -1.66 18.41
C GLU A 319 -3.33 -3.18 18.24
N ALA A 320 -2.33 -3.61 17.45
CA ALA A 320 -1.98 -5.03 17.32
C ALA A 320 -1.57 -5.65 18.66
N VAL A 321 -0.74 -4.96 19.43
CA VAL A 321 -0.34 -5.35 20.79
C VAL A 321 -1.56 -5.45 21.71
N ASN A 322 -2.44 -4.44 21.67
CA ASN A 322 -3.65 -4.38 22.49
C ASN A 322 -4.62 -5.55 22.19
N ILE A 323 -4.86 -5.85 20.92
CA ILE A 323 -5.69 -7.00 20.51
C ILE A 323 -5.08 -8.31 21.02
N CYS A 324 -3.77 -8.48 20.83
CA CYS A 324 -3.07 -9.68 21.31
C CYS A 324 -3.08 -9.79 22.86
N SER A 325 -3.14 -8.68 23.59
CA SER A 325 -3.19 -8.67 25.05
C SER A 325 -4.45 -9.36 25.61
N THR A 326 -5.53 -9.39 24.84
CA THR A 326 -6.79 -10.07 25.23
C THR A 326 -6.67 -11.59 25.22
N TYR A 327 -5.61 -12.15 24.63
CA TYR A 327 -5.36 -13.59 24.62
C TYR A 327 -4.80 -14.05 25.97
N THR A 328 -5.40 -15.09 26.55
CA THR A 328 -5.03 -15.60 27.86
C THR A 328 -3.83 -16.58 27.84
N GLY A 329 -3.47 -17.12 26.67
CA GLY A 329 -2.31 -17.99 26.50
C GLY A 329 -1.00 -17.21 26.33
N ARG A 330 0.08 -17.96 26.13
CA ARG A 330 1.41 -17.39 25.89
C ARG A 330 1.45 -16.60 24.58
N LYS A 331 2.07 -15.42 24.62
CA LYS A 331 2.17 -14.47 23.52
C LYS A 331 3.60 -14.24 23.08
N VAL A 332 3.85 -14.38 21.79
CA VAL A 332 5.17 -14.19 21.15
C VAL A 332 5.03 -13.08 20.10
N ILE A 333 5.97 -12.16 20.06
CA ILE A 333 6.02 -11.13 19.02
C ILE A 333 7.33 -11.20 18.23
N ILE A 334 7.26 -10.99 16.93
CA ILE A 334 8.38 -10.85 16.00
C ILE A 334 8.33 -9.46 15.41
N THR A 335 9.38 -8.66 15.60
CA THR A 335 9.39 -7.28 15.12
C THR A 335 10.79 -6.71 14.97
N PRO A 336 11.07 -5.82 13.98
CA PRO A 336 12.23 -4.96 13.93
C PRO A 336 11.99 -3.61 14.67
N GLY A 337 10.80 -3.41 15.24
CA GLY A 337 10.30 -2.11 15.67
C GLY A 337 9.78 -1.25 14.50
N LEU A 338 9.63 0.03 14.73
CA LEU A 338 9.22 1.02 13.73
C LEU A 338 10.44 1.52 12.96
N VAL A 339 10.55 1.17 11.68
CA VAL A 339 11.74 1.46 10.86
C VAL A 339 11.78 2.95 10.45
N GLU A 340 10.63 3.54 10.12
CA GLU A 340 10.51 4.95 9.70
C GLU A 340 9.82 5.78 10.81
N SER A 341 10.41 5.80 12.02
CA SER A 341 9.80 6.49 13.17
C SER A 341 10.85 7.00 14.15
N THR A 342 10.40 7.74 15.18
CA THR A 342 11.28 8.30 16.20
C THR A 342 11.69 7.28 17.27
N ASP A 343 12.77 7.60 18.02
CA ASP A 343 13.22 6.78 19.14
C ASP A 343 12.16 6.73 20.25
N GLU A 344 11.47 7.85 20.52
CA GLU A 344 10.42 7.94 21.53
C GLU A 344 9.25 7.00 21.21
N ALA A 345 8.84 6.93 19.95
CA ALA A 345 7.80 6.02 19.50
C ALA A 345 8.23 4.55 19.66
N ASN A 346 9.47 4.22 19.34
CA ASN A 346 10.02 2.88 19.52
C ASN A 346 10.16 2.50 21.01
N ILE A 347 10.53 3.44 21.88
CA ILE A 347 10.58 3.22 23.34
C ILE A 347 9.17 2.96 23.89
N LEU A 348 8.18 3.75 23.48
CA LEU A 348 6.79 3.55 23.90
C LEU A 348 6.29 2.17 23.48
N LEU A 349 6.52 1.79 22.23
CA LEU A 349 6.15 0.47 21.69
C LEU A 349 6.85 -0.66 22.46
N ALA A 350 8.16 -0.54 22.73
CA ALA A 350 8.92 -1.54 23.46
C ALA A 350 8.37 -1.77 24.88
N LYS A 351 7.96 -0.70 25.59
CA LYS A 351 7.33 -0.80 26.90
C LYS A 351 6.00 -1.55 26.83
N GLN A 352 5.15 -1.22 25.86
CA GLN A 352 3.87 -1.91 25.66
C GLN A 352 4.05 -3.39 25.30
N ILE A 353 5.08 -3.71 24.52
CA ILE A 353 5.45 -5.11 24.22
C ILE A 353 5.93 -5.83 25.49
N ASN A 354 6.76 -5.20 26.31
CA ASN A 354 7.25 -5.81 27.56
C ASN A 354 6.12 -6.17 28.53
N GLU A 355 5.09 -5.30 28.61
CA GLU A 355 3.93 -5.52 29.48
C GLU A 355 3.02 -6.65 28.99
N ASN A 356 2.91 -6.86 27.67
CA ASN A 356 1.88 -7.70 27.08
C ASN A 356 2.37 -9.01 26.47
N PHE A 357 3.68 -9.17 26.21
CA PHE A 357 4.23 -10.37 25.59
C PHE A 357 5.18 -11.13 26.52
N ASP A 358 5.15 -12.45 26.38
CA ASP A 358 5.98 -13.38 27.16
C ASP A 358 7.33 -13.65 26.47
N PHE A 359 7.42 -13.45 25.14
CA PHE A 359 8.64 -13.67 24.37
C PHE A 359 8.70 -12.74 23.16
N VAL A 360 9.88 -12.15 22.91
CA VAL A 360 10.10 -11.13 21.89
C VAL A 360 11.26 -11.54 21.00
N ILE A 361 11.01 -11.71 19.72
CA ILE A 361 12.04 -11.97 18.70
C ILE A 361 12.30 -10.66 17.95
N LEU A 362 13.46 -10.06 18.19
CA LEU A 362 13.88 -8.85 17.51
C LEU A 362 14.59 -9.21 16.20
N THR A 363 14.10 -8.66 15.10
CA THR A 363 14.68 -8.82 13.77
C THR A 363 15.34 -7.52 13.32
N GLY A 364 16.40 -7.62 12.50
CA GLY A 364 17.18 -6.46 12.07
C GLY A 364 18.06 -5.86 13.17
N SER A 365 18.78 -4.79 12.84
CA SER A 365 19.74 -4.14 13.74
C SER A 365 19.33 -2.73 14.17
N LEU A 366 18.45 -2.06 13.42
CA LEU A 366 18.17 -0.64 13.56
C LEU A 366 17.67 -0.26 14.97
N ASN A 367 16.63 -0.94 15.46
CA ASN A 367 15.98 -0.62 16.73
C ASN A 367 16.35 -1.60 17.86
N THR A 368 17.23 -2.58 17.59
CA THR A 368 17.56 -3.65 18.54
C THR A 368 18.06 -3.11 19.89
N HIS A 369 18.89 -2.05 19.88
CA HIS A 369 19.40 -1.46 21.10
C HIS A 369 18.29 -0.81 21.94
N LEU A 370 17.37 -0.05 21.32
CA LEU A 370 16.25 0.59 22.01
C LEU A 370 15.33 -0.46 22.65
N PHE A 371 14.98 -1.51 21.90
CA PHE A 371 14.11 -2.57 22.40
C PHE A 371 14.79 -3.37 23.51
N SER A 372 16.05 -3.78 23.35
CA SER A 372 16.78 -4.55 24.38
C SER A 372 17.03 -3.78 25.68
N SER A 373 16.97 -2.44 25.61
CA SER A 373 17.11 -1.59 26.81
C SER A 373 15.77 -1.34 27.52
N ASN A 374 14.63 -1.58 26.85
CA ASN A 374 13.29 -1.32 27.39
C ASN A 374 12.43 -2.58 27.56
N ILE A 375 12.96 -3.77 27.28
CA ILE A 375 12.30 -5.07 27.46
C ILE A 375 13.17 -5.93 28.38
N ASP A 376 12.56 -6.73 29.24
CA ASP A 376 13.22 -7.67 30.15
C ASP A 376 14.13 -8.62 29.36
N LYS A 377 15.40 -8.71 29.73
CA LYS A 377 16.42 -9.44 28.97
C LYS A 377 16.07 -10.92 28.76
N GLU A 378 15.39 -11.53 29.72
CA GLU A 378 14.95 -12.93 29.65
C GLU A 378 13.84 -13.19 28.62
N LYS A 379 13.11 -12.14 28.20
CA LYS A 379 12.07 -12.21 27.16
C LYS A 379 12.63 -12.03 25.75
N VAL A 380 13.85 -11.48 25.58
CA VAL A 380 14.36 -11.02 24.30
C VAL A 380 15.25 -12.06 23.64
N TYR A 381 14.98 -12.36 22.39
CA TYR A 381 15.84 -13.10 21.48
C TYR A 381 16.16 -12.27 20.25
N ILE A 382 17.45 -12.06 19.92
CA ILE A 382 17.88 -11.29 18.75
C ILE A 382 18.16 -12.25 17.61
N LEU A 383 17.33 -12.19 16.57
CA LEU A 383 17.48 -12.95 15.33
C LEU A 383 18.31 -12.17 14.31
N LYS A 384 19.60 -12.48 14.23
CA LYS A 384 20.55 -11.79 13.33
C LYS A 384 20.38 -12.18 11.86
N ASP A 385 19.96 -13.42 11.61
CA ASP A 385 19.78 -13.96 10.27
C ASP A 385 18.32 -14.41 10.08
N LYS A 386 17.58 -13.69 9.24
CA LYS A 386 16.18 -13.97 8.95
C LYS A 386 15.94 -15.34 8.29
N SER A 387 16.94 -15.91 7.66
CA SER A 387 16.83 -17.27 7.09
C SER A 387 16.60 -18.33 8.16
N LEU A 388 16.95 -18.04 9.41
CA LEU A 388 16.73 -18.90 10.57
C LEU A 388 15.37 -18.70 11.25
N MET A 389 14.49 -17.88 10.72
CA MET A 389 13.20 -17.54 11.33
C MET A 389 12.35 -18.78 11.60
N GLU A 390 12.18 -19.63 10.61
CA GLU A 390 11.39 -20.86 10.72
C GLU A 390 11.92 -21.79 11.81
N THR A 391 13.24 -22.04 11.82
CA THR A 391 13.90 -22.87 12.84
C THR A 391 13.76 -22.25 14.23
N THR A 392 13.87 -20.91 14.33
CA THR A 392 13.72 -20.19 15.59
C THR A 392 12.30 -20.32 16.13
N LEU A 393 11.29 -20.12 15.29
CA LEU A 393 9.88 -20.28 15.68
C LEU A 393 9.56 -21.71 16.10
N ALA A 394 10.06 -22.71 15.36
CA ALA A 394 9.86 -24.11 15.73
C ALA A 394 10.43 -24.45 17.12
N ARG A 395 11.53 -23.81 17.53
CA ARG A 395 12.18 -24.03 18.83
C ARG A 395 11.57 -23.21 19.96
N THR A 396 11.06 -22.03 19.67
CA THR A 396 10.64 -21.05 20.70
C THR A 396 9.13 -20.99 20.91
N THR A 397 8.34 -21.55 19.98
CA THR A 397 6.86 -21.54 20.07
C THR A 397 6.28 -22.94 20.18
N LYS A 398 5.12 -23.06 20.83
CA LYS A 398 4.39 -24.31 21.08
C LYS A 398 2.92 -24.19 20.73
N VAL A 399 2.22 -25.32 20.67
CA VAL A 399 0.76 -25.36 20.52
C VAL A 399 0.10 -24.54 21.63
N GLY A 400 -0.88 -23.73 21.27
CA GLY A 400 -1.56 -22.80 22.16
C GLY A 400 -0.89 -21.42 22.28
N ASP A 401 0.22 -21.17 21.57
CA ASP A 401 0.79 -19.82 21.52
C ASP A 401 0.03 -18.92 20.55
N LEU A 402 -0.06 -17.62 20.89
CA LEU A 402 -0.36 -16.55 19.94
C LEU A 402 0.95 -15.92 19.45
N ILE A 403 1.08 -15.75 18.15
CA ILE A 403 2.28 -15.19 17.51
C ILE A 403 1.88 -13.95 16.72
N LEU A 404 2.44 -12.80 17.06
CA LEU A 404 2.27 -11.55 16.32
C LEU A 404 3.52 -11.29 15.44
N PHE A 405 3.32 -11.19 14.13
CA PHE A 405 4.29 -10.62 13.21
C PHE A 405 3.96 -9.13 13.03
N ALA A 406 4.82 -8.26 13.55
CA ALA A 406 4.59 -6.82 13.53
C ALA A 406 5.70 -6.12 12.75
N ASN A 407 5.35 -5.50 11.62
CA ASN A 407 6.26 -4.78 10.72
C ASN A 407 7.41 -5.64 10.15
N ASP A 408 7.26 -6.98 10.14
CA ASP A 408 8.22 -7.91 9.55
C ASP A 408 7.48 -9.11 8.96
N ALA A 409 7.60 -9.34 7.64
CA ALA A 409 7.04 -10.50 6.98
C ALA A 409 8.05 -11.64 7.00
N PRO A 410 7.66 -12.84 7.43
CA PRO A 410 8.46 -14.01 7.19
C PRO A 410 8.48 -14.34 5.68
N ASN A 411 9.62 -14.81 5.18
CA ASN A 411 9.80 -15.11 3.75
C ASN A 411 8.93 -16.28 3.21
N PHE A 412 8.14 -16.90 4.07
CA PHE A 412 7.33 -18.10 3.78
C PHE A 412 5.82 -17.91 4.00
N ILE A 413 5.36 -16.68 4.19
CA ILE A 413 3.93 -16.31 4.21
C ILE A 413 3.56 -15.60 2.93
#